data_a235d73ff544746ea86157b1637c5286
#
_entry.id   a235d73ff544746ea86157b1637c5286
#
_cell.length_a   1.000
_cell.length_b   1.000
_cell.length_c   1.000
_cell.angle_alpha   90.00
_cell.angle_beta   90.00
_cell.angle_gamma   90.00
#
_symmetry.space_group_name_H-M   'P 1'
#
loop_
_entity.id
_entity.type
_entity.pdbx_description
1 polymer ?
#
loop_
_entity_poly.entity_id
_entity_poly.type
_entity_poly.pdbx_seq_one_letter_code
_entity_poly.pdbx_strand_id
1 'polypeptide(L)'
;MNQQTASVATKTRDYHVDNIKGILIILVVCGHLLSYLQDMNSTFAIGVRTFIYFFHMPGFIFMSGYLAKGFLKKEYKGEKLLSYAWLYLLFKNGIDLVHFIFRRPYFAGNSHTIELILIVCLFCFGIWLLSQLYSRFPAFQNGFILLVVLYSVLKTNVLTVGAAPWYMMALIWYHIIVYLTKNMKQSHVLAAAVIIAAFANYQDPIGKFLTLSRMINFLPFFLLGFYMTRERFETIVNHPKWKYLLSILFILSAFVITINGRAIKKWIGVFFFGVSPYSKLLKLGDWYYHIAPLTCILWMAVTIMILFGLFALCPRGKTFLAKLGRNTIGIYVLHRFFKDFLIYGGFYGVLSQNEYIAVIETIVVSLLLAIAFGTDFWAKTMNKLSVVNVKWLYKKV
;
A
#
# COMPACT_ATOMS: atom_id res chain seq x y z
N MET A 1 49.65 -23.51 -1.91
CA MET A 1 48.96 -22.23 -1.96
C MET A 1 47.78 -22.39 -2.93
N ASN A 2 46.64 -22.78 -2.43
CA ASN A 2 45.38 -22.84 -3.20
C ASN A 2 44.47 -21.72 -2.70
N GLN A 3 44.41 -20.63 -3.47
CA GLN A 3 43.40 -19.60 -3.26
C GLN A 3 42.06 -20.12 -3.81
N GLN A 4 41.19 -20.55 -2.93
CA GLN A 4 39.78 -20.73 -3.25
C GLN A 4 39.15 -19.33 -3.43
N THR A 5 38.99 -18.93 -4.68
CA THR A 5 38.13 -17.81 -5.06
C THR A 5 36.69 -18.16 -4.69
N ALA A 6 36.21 -17.65 -3.56
CA ALA A 6 34.80 -17.72 -3.20
C ALA A 6 34.00 -16.93 -4.26
N SER A 7 33.33 -17.64 -5.14
CA SER A 7 32.39 -17.05 -6.10
C SER A 7 31.28 -16.34 -5.31
N VAL A 8 31.23 -15.03 -5.39
CA VAL A 8 30.09 -14.22 -4.92
C VAL A 8 28.88 -14.68 -5.75
N ALA A 9 28.09 -15.58 -5.22
CA ALA A 9 26.86 -16.04 -5.82
C ALA A 9 25.98 -14.79 -6.04
N THR A 10 25.87 -14.34 -7.26
CA THR A 10 24.95 -13.27 -7.66
C THR A 10 23.56 -13.71 -7.28
N LYS A 11 22.96 -13.04 -6.29
CA LYS A 11 21.64 -13.35 -5.75
C LYS A 11 20.62 -13.26 -6.89
N THR A 12 20.25 -14.40 -7.45
CA THR A 12 19.27 -14.47 -8.55
C THR A 12 17.98 -13.81 -8.11
N ARG A 13 17.50 -12.89 -8.94
CA ARG A 13 16.29 -12.11 -8.67
C ARG A 13 15.05 -13.00 -8.66
N ASP A 14 14.19 -12.81 -7.67
CA ASP A 14 12.93 -13.55 -7.54
C ASP A 14 11.82 -12.83 -8.33
N TYR A 15 11.62 -13.25 -9.58
CA TYR A 15 10.58 -12.69 -10.46
C TYR A 15 9.16 -13.01 -9.97
N HIS A 16 8.94 -14.13 -9.28
CA HIS A 16 7.63 -14.46 -8.73
C HIS A 16 7.17 -13.42 -7.71
N VAL A 17 8.04 -13.09 -6.76
CA VAL A 17 7.79 -12.03 -5.77
C VAL A 17 7.56 -10.67 -6.44
N ASP A 18 8.34 -10.34 -7.46
CA ASP A 18 8.14 -9.08 -8.19
C ASP A 18 6.81 -9.08 -8.96
N ASN A 19 6.39 -10.19 -9.58
CA ASN A 19 5.10 -10.31 -10.24
C ASN A 19 3.93 -10.14 -9.27
N ILE A 20 3.98 -10.77 -8.10
CA ILE A 20 2.99 -10.60 -7.03
C ILE A 20 2.85 -9.12 -6.66
N LYS A 21 3.97 -8.43 -6.39
CA LYS A 21 3.96 -7.00 -6.09
C LYS A 21 3.39 -6.17 -7.24
N GLY A 22 3.67 -6.57 -8.48
CA GLY A 22 3.15 -5.92 -9.70
C GLY A 22 1.62 -5.99 -9.78
N ILE A 23 1.03 -7.16 -9.51
CA ILE A 23 -0.44 -7.30 -9.46
C ILE A 23 -1.01 -6.48 -8.29
N LEU A 24 -0.44 -6.61 -7.11
CA LEU A 24 -0.93 -5.91 -5.93
C LEU A 24 -0.90 -4.38 -6.11
N ILE A 25 0.13 -3.81 -6.74
CA ILE A 25 0.17 -2.36 -6.95
C ILE A 25 -0.85 -1.89 -8.00
N ILE A 26 -1.12 -2.68 -9.05
CA ILE A 26 -2.21 -2.42 -9.99
C ILE A 26 -3.54 -2.39 -9.23
N LEU A 27 -3.79 -3.36 -8.36
CA LEU A 27 -5.02 -3.42 -7.55
C LEU A 27 -5.14 -2.23 -6.58
N VAL A 28 -4.03 -1.68 -6.06
CA VAL A 28 -4.03 -0.43 -5.28
C VAL A 28 -4.56 0.73 -6.13
N VAL A 29 -4.04 0.89 -7.35
CA VAL A 29 -4.47 1.97 -8.26
C VAL A 29 -5.94 1.78 -8.63
N CYS A 30 -6.35 0.58 -9.06
CA CYS A 30 -7.74 0.25 -9.37
C CYS A 30 -8.69 0.56 -8.21
N GLY A 31 -8.36 0.10 -7.01
CA GLY A 31 -9.19 0.31 -5.83
C GLY A 31 -9.37 1.79 -5.47
N HIS A 32 -8.35 2.62 -5.73
CA HIS A 32 -8.42 4.06 -5.51
C HIS A 32 -9.25 4.79 -6.59
N LEU A 33 -9.12 4.42 -7.86
CA LEU A 33 -9.90 5.04 -8.93
C LEU A 33 -11.37 4.61 -8.87
N LEU A 34 -11.67 3.33 -8.64
CA LEU A 34 -13.04 2.82 -8.50
C LEU A 34 -13.81 3.44 -7.31
N SER A 35 -13.12 4.12 -6.38
CA SER A 35 -13.81 4.76 -5.25
C SER A 35 -14.84 5.80 -5.68
N TYR A 36 -14.59 6.54 -6.76
CA TYR A 36 -15.52 7.55 -7.26
C TYR A 36 -16.80 6.94 -7.83
N LEU A 37 -16.67 5.86 -8.64
CA LEU A 37 -17.85 5.13 -9.16
C LEU A 37 -18.67 4.48 -8.04
N GLN A 38 -18.02 4.04 -6.95
CA GLN A 38 -18.72 3.58 -5.76
C GLN A 38 -19.51 4.70 -5.10
N ASP A 39 -18.94 5.91 -5.03
CA ASP A 39 -19.61 7.08 -4.44
C ASP A 39 -20.81 7.51 -5.31
N MET A 40 -20.78 7.25 -6.63
CA MET A 40 -21.92 7.36 -7.55
C MET A 40 -22.90 6.16 -7.47
N ASN A 41 -22.73 5.27 -6.50
CA ASN A 41 -23.61 4.14 -6.19
C ASN A 41 -23.67 3.01 -7.24
N SER A 42 -22.68 2.89 -8.13
CA SER A 42 -22.58 1.74 -9.04
C SER A 42 -22.42 0.44 -8.27
N THR A 43 -23.34 -0.50 -8.50
CA THR A 43 -23.36 -1.79 -7.80
C THR A 43 -22.16 -2.64 -8.19
N PHE A 44 -21.83 -2.67 -9.48
CA PHE A 44 -20.71 -3.44 -9.97
C PHE A 44 -19.36 -2.88 -9.48
N ALA A 45 -19.19 -1.55 -9.49
CA ALA A 45 -18.00 -0.90 -8.93
C ALA A 45 -17.83 -1.18 -7.43
N ILE A 46 -18.94 -1.18 -6.66
CA ILE A 46 -18.92 -1.57 -5.25
C ILE A 46 -18.43 -3.02 -5.10
N GLY A 47 -18.90 -3.94 -5.94
CA GLY A 47 -18.52 -5.34 -5.92
C GLY A 47 -17.03 -5.55 -6.19
N VAL A 48 -16.56 -5.06 -7.33
CA VAL A 48 -15.15 -5.17 -7.74
C VAL A 48 -14.23 -4.52 -6.69
N ARG A 49 -14.59 -3.32 -6.22
CA ARG A 49 -13.79 -2.63 -5.21
C ARG A 49 -13.80 -3.38 -3.87
N THR A 50 -14.93 -3.96 -3.46
CA THR A 50 -15.02 -4.76 -2.23
C THR A 50 -14.10 -5.96 -2.32
N PHE A 51 -14.08 -6.68 -3.44
CA PHE A 51 -13.13 -7.78 -3.66
C PHE A 51 -11.68 -7.31 -3.56
N ILE A 52 -11.30 -6.21 -4.23
CA ILE A 52 -9.94 -5.66 -4.17
C ILE A 52 -9.58 -5.31 -2.71
N TYR A 53 -10.44 -4.58 -2.01
CA TYR A 53 -10.15 -4.11 -0.64
C TYR A 53 -10.14 -5.23 0.39
N PHE A 54 -10.77 -6.35 0.08
CA PHE A 54 -10.75 -7.52 0.97
C PHE A 54 -9.32 -7.98 1.28
N PHE A 55 -8.40 -7.93 0.31
CA PHE A 55 -7.10 -8.58 0.43
C PHE A 55 -5.88 -7.77 -0.07
N HIS A 56 -6.04 -6.73 -0.93
CA HIS A 56 -4.88 -6.11 -1.57
C HIS A 56 -3.88 -5.49 -0.58
N MET A 57 -4.37 -4.78 0.46
CA MET A 57 -3.49 -4.20 1.47
C MET A 57 -2.89 -5.26 2.41
N PRO A 58 -3.65 -6.23 2.95
CA PRO A 58 -3.06 -7.41 3.59
C PRO A 58 -1.95 -8.07 2.77
N GLY A 59 -2.17 -8.25 1.46
CA GLY A 59 -1.17 -8.83 0.54
C GLY A 59 0.08 -7.99 0.41
N PHE A 60 -0.07 -6.67 0.25
CA PHE A 60 1.07 -5.75 0.19
C PHE A 60 1.89 -5.77 1.48
N ILE A 61 1.21 -5.80 2.62
CA ILE A 61 1.81 -5.83 3.95
C ILE A 61 2.51 -7.16 4.21
N PHE A 62 1.89 -8.30 3.81
CA PHE A 62 2.53 -9.61 3.84
C PHE A 62 3.84 -9.62 3.03
N MET A 63 3.79 -9.14 1.78
CA MET A 63 4.99 -9.06 0.94
C MET A 63 6.06 -8.14 1.51
N SER A 64 5.66 -7.07 2.21
CA SER A 64 6.59 -6.18 2.91
C SER A 64 7.28 -6.88 4.07
N GLY A 65 6.55 -7.68 4.85
CA GLY A 65 7.11 -8.53 5.90
C GLY A 65 8.07 -9.57 5.30
N TYR A 66 7.65 -10.25 4.24
CA TYR A 66 8.47 -11.25 3.55
C TYR A 66 9.82 -10.70 3.07
N LEU A 67 9.84 -9.46 2.58
CA LEU A 67 11.04 -8.78 2.11
C LEU A 67 11.83 -8.07 3.23
N ALA A 68 11.24 -7.89 4.42
CA ALA A 68 11.87 -7.17 5.52
C ALA A 68 12.89 -7.99 6.32
N LYS A 69 13.04 -9.30 6.07
CA LYS A 69 13.92 -10.22 6.83
C LYS A 69 15.36 -9.72 6.98
N GLY A 70 15.88 -9.05 5.97
CA GLY A 70 17.22 -8.47 6.00
C GLY A 70 17.36 -7.26 6.93
N PHE A 71 16.27 -6.70 7.44
CA PHE A 71 16.31 -5.52 8.31
C PHE A 71 17.09 -5.78 9.61
N LEU A 72 16.86 -6.94 10.24
CA LEU A 72 17.53 -7.28 11.50
C LEU A 72 19.04 -7.49 11.36
N LYS A 73 19.53 -7.76 10.12
CA LYS A 73 20.94 -7.97 9.80
C LYS A 73 21.69 -6.68 9.46
N LYS A 74 20.99 -5.56 9.27
CA LYS A 74 21.61 -4.28 8.91
C LYS A 74 22.23 -3.62 10.14
N GLU A 75 23.41 -3.06 9.95
CA GLU A 75 24.13 -2.29 10.98
C GLU A 75 23.39 -0.99 11.29
N TYR A 76 23.01 -0.23 10.26
CA TYR A 76 22.28 1.04 10.40
C TYR A 76 20.78 0.91 10.13
N LYS A 77 20.05 0.43 11.14
CA LYS A 77 18.59 0.24 11.03
C LYS A 77 17.80 1.55 10.96
N GLY A 78 18.33 2.61 11.60
CA GLY A 78 17.70 3.93 11.66
C GLY A 78 17.55 4.61 10.30
N GLU A 79 18.51 4.44 9.36
CA GLU A 79 18.45 5.05 8.03
C GLU A 79 17.17 4.67 7.28
N LYS A 80 16.77 3.40 7.37
CA LYS A 80 15.57 2.91 6.69
C LYS A 80 14.29 3.48 7.31
N LEU A 81 14.23 3.59 8.64
CA LEU A 81 13.09 4.17 9.34
C LEU A 81 12.96 5.66 9.04
N LEU A 82 14.08 6.39 9.02
CA LEU A 82 14.11 7.81 8.65
C LEU A 82 13.68 8.02 7.19
N SER A 83 14.09 7.14 6.26
CA SER A 83 13.62 7.19 4.88
C SER A 83 12.09 7.02 4.78
N TYR A 84 11.49 6.12 5.57
CA TYR A 84 10.04 5.98 5.59
C TYR A 84 9.33 7.18 6.21
N ALA A 85 9.88 7.74 7.31
CA ALA A 85 9.35 8.94 7.95
C ALA A 85 9.43 10.14 6.99
N TRP A 86 10.54 10.30 6.30
CA TRP A 86 10.73 11.34 5.30
C TRP A 86 9.75 11.20 4.12
N LEU A 87 9.63 10.01 3.54
CA LEU A 87 8.66 9.74 2.48
C LEU A 87 7.23 10.00 2.94
N TYR A 88 6.90 9.64 4.17
CA TYR A 88 5.59 9.95 4.75
C TYR A 88 5.32 11.46 4.76
N LEU A 89 6.26 12.27 5.27
CA LEU A 89 6.12 13.73 5.33
C LEU A 89 6.04 14.34 3.93
N LEU A 90 6.93 13.94 3.04
CA LEU A 90 6.96 14.44 1.66
C LEU A 90 5.65 14.14 0.92
N PHE A 91 5.17 12.91 1.03
CA PHE A 91 3.95 12.48 0.36
C PHE A 91 2.69 13.14 0.95
N LYS A 92 2.60 13.24 2.29
CA LYS A 92 1.47 13.90 2.95
C LYS A 92 1.39 15.38 2.56
N ASN A 93 2.49 16.10 2.66
CA ASN A 93 2.52 17.52 2.29
C ASN A 93 2.29 17.73 0.79
N GLY A 94 2.76 16.83 -0.07
CA GLY A 94 2.47 16.84 -1.49
C GLY A 94 0.97 16.71 -1.80
N ILE A 95 0.27 15.79 -1.14
CA ILE A 95 -1.19 15.64 -1.27
C ILE A 95 -1.90 16.92 -0.81
N ASP A 96 -1.50 17.47 0.33
CA ASP A 96 -2.10 18.69 0.87
C ASP A 96 -1.90 19.88 -0.10
N LEU A 97 -0.72 19.96 -0.75
CA LEU A 97 -0.43 20.98 -1.76
C LEU A 97 -1.33 20.83 -2.99
N VAL A 98 -1.50 19.62 -3.51
CA VAL A 98 -2.40 19.34 -4.65
C VAL A 98 -3.84 19.73 -4.30
N HIS A 99 -4.31 19.32 -3.13
CA HIS A 99 -5.64 19.71 -2.67
C HIS A 99 -5.79 21.23 -2.51
N PHE A 100 -4.76 21.93 -2.03
CA PHE A 100 -4.77 23.40 -1.93
C PHE A 100 -4.89 24.06 -3.29
N ILE A 101 -4.15 23.57 -4.30
CA ILE A 101 -4.21 24.11 -5.67
C ILE A 101 -5.60 23.92 -6.26
N PHE A 102 -6.17 22.72 -6.17
CA PHE A 102 -7.44 22.39 -6.83
C PHE A 102 -8.71 22.82 -6.07
N ARG A 103 -8.63 23.14 -4.78
CA ARG A 103 -9.76 23.71 -4.03
C ARG A 103 -10.08 25.16 -4.38
N ARG A 104 -9.29 25.82 -5.26
CA ARG A 104 -9.57 27.17 -5.67
C ARG A 104 -10.81 27.23 -6.56
N PRO A 105 -11.65 28.31 -6.46
CA PRO A 105 -12.88 28.45 -7.24
C PRO A 105 -12.68 28.40 -8.77
N TYR A 106 -11.46 28.70 -9.24
CA TYR A 106 -11.08 28.65 -10.65
C TYR A 106 -11.35 27.30 -11.31
N PHE A 107 -11.15 26.20 -10.58
CA PHE A 107 -11.36 24.83 -11.10
C PHE A 107 -12.79 24.31 -10.90
N ALA A 108 -13.68 25.09 -10.31
CA ALA A 108 -15.07 24.71 -10.09
C ALA A 108 -15.92 25.06 -11.32
N GLY A 109 -16.33 24.05 -12.09
CA GLY A 109 -17.45 24.18 -13.03
C GLY A 109 -17.14 24.36 -14.52
N ASN A 110 -15.88 24.47 -14.97
CA ASN A 110 -15.53 24.58 -16.38
C ASN A 110 -14.51 23.50 -16.80
N SER A 111 -14.55 23.13 -18.10
CA SER A 111 -13.57 22.20 -18.70
C SER A 111 -12.25 22.94 -18.96
N HIS A 112 -11.34 22.91 -17.98
CA HIS A 112 -9.99 23.49 -18.09
C HIS A 112 -8.98 22.40 -18.50
N THR A 113 -9.26 21.68 -19.59
CA THR A 113 -8.45 20.51 -20.00
C THR A 113 -7.00 20.88 -20.33
N ILE A 114 -6.78 22.01 -21.02
CA ILE A 114 -5.43 22.45 -21.41
C ILE A 114 -4.65 22.88 -20.17
N GLU A 115 -5.25 23.69 -19.29
CA GLU A 115 -4.64 24.14 -18.05
C GLU A 115 -4.32 22.94 -17.13
N LEU A 116 -5.22 21.94 -17.06
CA LEU A 116 -4.98 20.73 -16.30
C LEU A 116 -3.77 19.94 -16.84
N ILE A 117 -3.67 19.78 -18.17
CA ILE A 117 -2.52 19.12 -18.81
C ILE A 117 -1.23 19.87 -18.48
N LEU A 118 -1.23 21.20 -18.58
CA LEU A 118 -0.06 22.02 -18.23
C LEU A 118 0.32 21.86 -16.76
N ILE A 119 -0.65 21.88 -15.84
CA ILE A 119 -0.40 21.67 -14.40
C ILE A 119 0.20 20.29 -14.16
N VAL A 120 -0.32 19.25 -14.79
CA VAL A 120 0.20 17.88 -14.68
C VAL A 120 1.63 17.80 -15.21
N CYS A 121 1.90 18.41 -16.37
CA CYS A 121 3.26 18.46 -16.93
C CYS A 121 4.24 19.21 -16.02
N LEU A 122 3.85 20.37 -15.51
CA LEU A 122 4.64 21.16 -14.56
C LEU A 122 4.87 20.41 -13.24
N PHE A 123 3.86 19.70 -12.75
CA PHE A 123 3.98 18.87 -11.54
C PHE A 123 4.98 17.73 -11.74
N CYS A 124 4.87 17.01 -12.86
CA CYS A 124 5.81 15.93 -13.19
C CYS A 124 7.24 16.45 -13.37
N PHE A 125 7.40 17.56 -14.10
CA PHE A 125 8.69 18.23 -14.28
C PHE A 125 9.26 18.71 -12.94
N GLY A 126 8.42 19.34 -12.10
CA GLY A 126 8.80 19.81 -10.77
C GLY A 126 9.30 18.70 -9.86
N ILE A 127 8.62 17.55 -9.83
CA ILE A 127 9.08 16.36 -9.06
C ILE A 127 10.42 15.86 -9.59
N TRP A 128 10.58 15.79 -10.90
CA TRP A 128 11.85 15.36 -11.50
C TRP A 128 12.97 16.35 -11.16
N LEU A 129 12.77 17.65 -11.37
CA LEU A 129 13.75 18.70 -11.06
C LEU A 129 14.11 18.69 -9.58
N LEU A 130 13.12 18.62 -8.69
CA LEU A 130 13.34 18.49 -7.25
C LEU A 130 14.22 17.29 -6.92
N SER A 131 13.99 16.14 -7.56
CA SER A 131 14.82 14.94 -7.35
C SER A 131 16.27 15.12 -7.78
N GLN A 132 16.52 15.89 -8.86
CA GLN A 132 17.90 16.19 -9.32
C GLN A 132 18.60 17.13 -8.33
N LEU A 133 17.94 18.23 -7.93
CA LEU A 133 18.50 19.19 -6.96
C LEU A 133 18.74 18.53 -5.60
N TYR A 134 17.76 17.77 -5.11
CA TYR A 134 17.83 17.06 -3.84
C TYR A 134 18.97 16.04 -3.79
N SER A 135 19.21 15.31 -4.89
CA SER A 135 20.27 14.28 -4.94
C SER A 135 21.66 14.85 -5.22
N ARG A 136 21.76 16.02 -5.87
CA ARG A 136 23.02 16.60 -6.33
C ARG A 136 23.63 17.57 -5.32
N PHE A 137 22.80 18.30 -4.58
CA PHE A 137 23.25 19.37 -3.68
C PHE A 137 22.91 19.06 -2.22
N PRO A 138 23.87 18.63 -1.37
CA PRO A 138 23.60 18.30 0.03
C PRO A 138 23.04 19.46 0.86
N ALA A 139 23.47 20.69 0.60
CA ALA A 139 22.95 21.89 1.28
C ALA A 139 21.46 22.10 0.94
N PHE A 140 21.08 21.93 -0.33
CA PHE A 140 19.67 21.98 -0.75
C PHE A 140 18.86 20.86 -0.11
N GLN A 141 19.41 19.63 -0.07
CA GLN A 141 18.76 18.48 0.58
C GLN A 141 18.44 18.79 2.05
N ASN A 142 19.43 19.26 2.82
CA ASN A 142 19.27 19.55 4.23
C ASN A 142 18.28 20.71 4.47
N GLY A 143 18.39 21.79 3.71
CA GLY A 143 17.46 22.92 3.75
C GLY A 143 16.02 22.52 3.43
N PHE A 144 15.84 21.70 2.40
CA PHE A 144 14.52 21.21 1.99
C PHE A 144 13.91 20.26 3.04
N ILE A 145 14.71 19.36 3.62
CA ILE A 145 14.25 18.50 4.73
C ILE A 145 13.82 19.36 5.91
N LEU A 146 14.65 20.34 6.31
CA LEU A 146 14.31 21.23 7.42
C LEU A 146 13.01 21.98 7.17
N LEU A 147 12.84 22.55 5.98
CA LEU A 147 11.62 23.27 5.57
C LEU A 147 10.38 22.38 5.64
N VAL A 148 10.44 21.15 5.10
CA VAL A 148 9.31 20.21 5.11
C VAL A 148 9.00 19.76 6.55
N VAL A 149 10.01 19.51 7.38
CA VAL A 149 9.82 19.15 8.79
C VAL A 149 9.18 20.30 9.56
N LEU A 150 9.70 21.52 9.46
CA LEU A 150 9.14 22.71 10.12
C LEU A 150 7.70 22.95 9.70
N TYR A 151 7.42 22.93 8.39
CA TYR A 151 6.06 23.05 7.88
C TYR A 151 5.14 21.96 8.42
N SER A 152 5.62 20.72 8.51
CA SER A 152 4.84 19.60 9.06
C SER A 152 4.56 19.75 10.55
N VAL A 153 5.52 20.27 11.33
CA VAL A 153 5.34 20.51 12.78
C VAL A 153 4.34 21.63 13.03
N LEU A 154 4.37 22.68 12.21
CA LEU A 154 3.40 23.79 12.30
C LEU A 154 1.98 23.38 11.94
N LYS A 155 1.80 22.28 11.19
CA LYS A 155 0.49 21.70 10.91
C LYS A 155 -0.01 20.85 12.06
N THR A 156 -1.19 21.16 12.58
CA THR A 156 -1.81 20.43 13.71
C THR A 156 -2.18 18.98 13.38
N ASN A 157 -2.24 18.61 12.09
CA ASN A 157 -2.74 17.30 11.63
C ASN A 157 -1.65 16.33 11.10
N VAL A 158 -0.36 16.64 11.29
CA VAL A 158 0.75 15.82 10.76
C VAL A 158 0.72 14.38 11.28
N LEU A 159 0.33 14.20 12.52
CA LEU A 159 0.24 12.89 13.16
C LEU A 159 -1.07 12.13 12.86
N THR A 160 -2.06 12.81 12.26
CA THR A 160 -3.33 12.19 11.88
C THR A 160 -3.26 11.67 10.46
N VAL A 161 -3.23 10.35 10.30
CA VAL A 161 -2.99 9.69 9.02
C VAL A 161 -4.29 9.13 8.44
N GLY A 162 -4.94 9.93 7.59
CA GLY A 162 -6.22 9.53 6.97
C GLY A 162 -6.13 8.95 5.56
N ALA A 163 -5.07 9.29 4.81
CA ALA A 163 -4.92 9.02 3.39
C ALA A 163 -3.74 8.08 3.07
N ALA A 164 -3.44 7.90 1.79
CA ALA A 164 -2.45 6.97 1.25
C ALA A 164 -1.06 6.90 1.94
N PRO A 165 -0.48 7.96 2.54
CA PRO A 165 0.80 7.85 3.24
C PRO A 165 0.82 6.90 4.45
N TRP A 166 -0.35 6.46 4.93
CA TRP A 166 -0.46 5.59 6.11
C TRP A 166 0.45 4.36 6.05
N TYR A 167 0.64 3.78 4.87
CA TYR A 167 1.46 2.60 4.70
C TYR A 167 2.94 2.83 5.04
N MET A 168 3.50 4.01 4.72
CA MET A 168 4.87 4.37 5.08
C MET A 168 5.04 4.45 6.61
N MET A 169 4.06 5.06 7.31
CA MET A 169 4.04 5.12 8.76
C MET A 169 3.88 3.72 9.38
N ALA A 170 3.03 2.86 8.82
CA ALA A 170 2.87 1.49 9.30
C ALA A 170 4.16 0.67 9.16
N LEU A 171 4.94 0.87 8.08
CA LEU A 171 6.23 0.20 7.91
C LEU A 171 7.23 0.56 9.02
N ILE A 172 7.22 1.80 9.53
CA ILE A 172 8.06 2.20 10.65
C ILE A 172 7.71 1.33 11.87
N TRP A 173 6.42 1.27 12.22
CA TRP A 173 5.95 0.48 13.35
C TRP A 173 6.27 -1.00 13.22
N TYR A 174 6.05 -1.58 12.05
CA TYR A 174 6.35 -2.99 11.81
C TYR A 174 7.83 -3.32 12.00
N HIS A 175 8.72 -2.45 11.55
CA HIS A 175 10.16 -2.64 11.74
C HIS A 175 10.57 -2.48 13.22
N ILE A 176 9.94 -1.56 13.96
CA ILE A 176 10.15 -1.42 15.41
C ILE A 176 9.68 -2.69 16.13
N ILE A 177 8.47 -3.18 15.82
CA ILE A 177 7.91 -4.37 16.45
C ILE A 177 8.80 -5.60 16.22
N VAL A 178 9.22 -5.89 14.98
CA VAL A 178 10.10 -7.04 14.73
C VAL A 178 11.47 -6.90 15.39
N TYR A 179 11.97 -5.67 15.58
CA TYR A 179 13.20 -5.43 16.32
C TYR A 179 13.01 -5.72 17.82
N LEU A 180 11.94 -5.25 18.43
CA LEU A 180 11.63 -5.48 19.84
C LEU A 180 11.33 -6.94 20.14
N THR A 181 10.69 -7.65 19.21
CA THR A 181 10.27 -9.05 19.40
C THR A 181 11.25 -10.08 18.83
N LYS A 182 12.44 -9.65 18.38
CA LYS A 182 13.42 -10.52 17.69
C LYS A 182 13.85 -11.77 18.46
N ASN A 183 13.85 -11.72 19.79
CA ASN A 183 14.27 -12.80 20.69
C ASN A 183 13.06 -13.62 21.22
N MET A 184 11.83 -13.30 20.81
CA MET A 184 10.62 -13.98 21.25
C MET A 184 10.28 -15.16 20.32
N LYS A 185 9.54 -16.15 20.82
CA LYS A 185 9.02 -17.23 19.97
C LYS A 185 8.03 -16.69 18.94
N GLN A 186 8.29 -16.96 17.67
CA GLN A 186 7.51 -16.44 16.52
C GLN A 186 6.01 -16.76 16.63
N SER A 187 5.66 -17.98 17.07
CA SER A 187 4.27 -18.41 17.26
C SER A 187 3.54 -17.57 18.32
N HIS A 188 4.20 -17.23 19.43
CA HIS A 188 3.59 -16.40 20.49
C HIS A 188 3.40 -14.96 20.02
N VAL A 189 4.38 -14.38 19.30
CA VAL A 189 4.28 -13.03 18.75
C VAL A 189 3.16 -12.96 17.72
N LEU A 190 3.04 -13.95 16.84
CA LEU A 190 1.97 -14.00 15.84
C LEU A 190 0.58 -14.17 16.50
N ALA A 191 0.46 -15.09 17.48
CA ALA A 191 -0.79 -15.30 18.21
C ALA A 191 -1.22 -14.01 18.96
N ALA A 192 -0.28 -13.37 19.66
CA ALA A 192 -0.55 -12.09 20.33
C ALA A 192 -1.00 -11.02 19.33
N ALA A 193 -0.35 -10.91 18.15
CA ALA A 193 -0.74 -9.95 17.13
C ALA A 193 -2.16 -10.21 16.60
N VAL A 194 -2.55 -11.48 16.40
CA VAL A 194 -3.92 -11.84 15.97
C VAL A 194 -4.95 -11.45 17.03
N ILE A 195 -4.67 -11.78 18.31
CA ILE A 195 -5.57 -11.44 19.42
C ILE A 195 -5.70 -9.91 19.54
N ILE A 196 -4.58 -9.19 19.56
CA ILE A 196 -4.60 -7.73 19.68
C ILE A 196 -5.35 -7.10 18.50
N ALA A 197 -5.13 -7.55 17.28
CA ALA A 197 -5.83 -7.06 16.10
C ALA A 197 -7.34 -7.36 16.15
N ALA A 198 -7.75 -8.53 16.66
CA ALA A 198 -9.15 -8.89 16.80
C ALA A 198 -9.90 -8.00 17.80
N PHE A 199 -9.23 -7.52 18.86
CA PHE A 199 -9.87 -6.72 19.91
C PHE A 199 -9.63 -5.21 19.80
N ALA A 200 -8.65 -4.77 19.01
CA ALA A 200 -8.23 -3.36 18.94
C ALA A 200 -9.37 -2.41 18.53
N ASN A 201 -10.28 -2.86 17.68
CA ASN A 201 -11.35 -2.01 17.14
C ASN A 201 -12.54 -1.78 18.11
N TYR A 202 -12.50 -2.35 19.32
CA TYR A 202 -13.37 -1.90 20.40
C TYR A 202 -12.96 -0.53 20.95
N GLN A 203 -11.72 -0.08 20.68
CA GLN A 203 -11.19 1.19 21.16
C GLN A 203 -11.28 2.25 20.05
N ASP A 204 -12.28 3.13 20.13
CA ASP A 204 -12.50 4.24 19.19
C ASP A 204 -11.33 5.26 19.16
N PRO A 205 -10.66 5.60 20.29
CA PRO A 205 -9.65 6.66 20.32
C PRO A 205 -8.38 6.35 19.53
N ILE A 206 -8.05 5.07 19.27
CA ILE A 206 -6.82 4.71 18.56
C ILE A 206 -6.84 5.29 17.14
N GLY A 207 -7.93 5.19 16.43
CA GLY A 207 -8.27 5.85 15.17
C GLY A 207 -7.11 6.03 14.17
N LYS A 208 -6.95 7.25 13.70
CA LYS A 208 -5.98 7.64 12.67
C LYS A 208 -4.64 8.15 13.22
N PHE A 209 -4.49 8.28 14.53
CA PHE A 209 -3.26 8.78 15.14
C PHE A 209 -2.09 7.84 14.81
N LEU A 210 -1.03 8.39 14.19
CA LEU A 210 0.16 7.64 13.74
C LEU A 210 -0.16 6.32 13.02
N THR A 211 -1.33 6.22 12.41
CA THR A 211 -1.85 5.02 11.75
C THR A 211 -1.98 3.77 12.64
N LEU A 212 -2.00 3.94 13.97
CA LEU A 212 -1.95 2.83 14.93
C LEU A 212 -3.06 1.79 14.68
N SER A 213 -4.30 2.23 14.41
CA SER A 213 -5.39 1.31 14.15
C SER A 213 -5.08 0.38 12.96
N ARG A 214 -4.68 0.95 11.81
CA ARG A 214 -4.29 0.13 10.63
C ARG A 214 -3.07 -0.73 10.91
N MET A 215 -2.08 -0.17 11.60
CA MET A 215 -0.88 -0.90 11.96
C MET A 215 -1.23 -2.14 12.77
N ILE A 216 -2.05 -2.02 13.80
CA ILE A 216 -2.48 -3.14 14.65
C ILE A 216 -3.29 -4.15 13.84
N ASN A 217 -4.30 -3.71 13.09
CA ASN A 217 -5.18 -4.60 12.34
C ASN A 217 -4.45 -5.41 11.26
N PHE A 218 -3.41 -4.85 10.67
CA PHE A 218 -2.65 -5.53 9.59
C PHE A 218 -1.34 -6.15 10.07
N LEU A 219 -0.96 -5.97 11.35
CA LEU A 219 0.25 -6.56 11.93
C LEU A 219 0.35 -8.09 11.74
N PRO A 220 -0.73 -8.87 11.90
CA PRO A 220 -0.67 -10.32 11.68
C PRO A 220 -0.16 -10.70 10.29
N PHE A 221 -0.58 -9.97 9.24
CA PHE A 221 -0.16 -10.23 7.87
C PHE A 221 1.33 -9.89 7.66
N PHE A 222 1.81 -8.80 8.27
CA PHE A 222 3.23 -8.45 8.20
C PHE A 222 4.09 -9.52 8.88
N LEU A 223 3.73 -9.94 10.09
CA LEU A 223 4.46 -10.96 10.85
C LEU A 223 4.41 -12.31 10.15
N LEU A 224 3.27 -12.69 9.59
CA LEU A 224 3.15 -13.93 8.81
C LEU A 224 4.14 -13.91 7.63
N GLY A 225 4.21 -12.80 6.88
CA GLY A 225 5.19 -12.62 5.81
C GLY A 225 6.63 -12.63 6.33
N PHE A 226 6.91 -11.94 7.45
CA PHE A 226 8.24 -11.84 8.03
C PHE A 226 8.78 -13.20 8.51
N TYR A 227 7.92 -14.04 9.11
CA TYR A 227 8.29 -15.37 9.58
C TYR A 227 8.22 -16.45 8.48
N MET A 228 7.57 -16.19 7.35
CA MET A 228 7.47 -17.11 6.23
C MET A 228 8.83 -17.35 5.58
N THR A 229 9.36 -18.57 5.64
CA THR A 229 10.60 -18.91 4.92
C THR A 229 10.34 -19.02 3.41
N ARG A 230 11.40 -18.85 2.59
CA ARG A 230 11.28 -19.01 1.13
C ARG A 230 10.84 -20.43 0.79
N GLU A 231 11.39 -21.39 1.43
CA GLU A 231 11.08 -22.80 1.25
C GLU A 231 9.60 -23.08 1.53
N ARG A 232 9.08 -22.66 2.69
CA ARG A 232 7.65 -22.83 3.04
C ARG A 232 6.74 -22.11 2.06
N PHE A 233 7.10 -20.88 1.66
CA PHE A 233 6.34 -20.14 0.69
C PHE A 233 6.25 -20.90 -0.63
N GLU A 234 7.39 -21.34 -1.19
CA GLU A 234 7.45 -22.10 -2.44
C GLU A 234 6.74 -23.46 -2.32
N THR A 235 6.85 -24.14 -1.17
CA THR A 235 6.13 -25.40 -0.95
C THR A 235 4.62 -25.20 -1.02
N ILE A 236 4.07 -24.16 -0.39
CA ILE A 236 2.62 -23.91 -0.40
C ILE A 236 2.12 -23.55 -1.81
N VAL A 237 2.79 -22.60 -2.49
CA VAL A 237 2.31 -22.09 -3.77
C VAL A 237 2.58 -23.02 -4.95
N ASN A 238 3.47 -24.02 -4.78
CA ASN A 238 3.85 -24.99 -5.82
C ASN A 238 3.27 -26.38 -5.61
N HIS A 239 2.73 -26.66 -4.43
CA HIS A 239 2.21 -28.00 -4.16
C HIS A 239 1.09 -28.36 -5.13
N PRO A 240 1.17 -29.48 -5.88
CA PRO A 240 0.26 -29.76 -6.98
C PRO A 240 -1.23 -29.65 -6.60
N LYS A 241 -1.62 -30.24 -5.46
CA LYS A 241 -3.01 -30.23 -4.98
C LYS A 241 -3.42 -28.83 -4.46
N TRP A 242 -2.59 -28.21 -3.62
CA TRP A 242 -2.91 -26.91 -3.02
C TRP A 242 -2.93 -25.78 -4.02
N LYS A 243 -2.06 -25.78 -5.02
CA LYS A 243 -2.04 -24.78 -6.09
C LYS A 243 -3.39 -24.68 -6.78
N TYR A 244 -3.93 -25.80 -7.27
CA TYR A 244 -5.22 -25.82 -7.98
C TYR A 244 -6.37 -25.44 -7.05
N LEU A 245 -6.42 -26.03 -5.84
CA LEU A 245 -7.47 -25.70 -4.85
C LEU A 245 -7.48 -24.21 -4.51
N LEU A 246 -6.33 -23.64 -4.14
CA LEU A 246 -6.21 -22.23 -3.78
C LEU A 246 -6.56 -21.31 -4.96
N SER A 247 -6.17 -21.67 -6.17
CA SER A 247 -6.52 -20.93 -7.39
C SER A 247 -8.02 -20.92 -7.65
N ILE A 248 -8.69 -22.07 -7.50
CA ILE A 248 -10.14 -22.18 -7.64
C ILE A 248 -10.83 -21.35 -6.54
N LEU A 249 -10.39 -21.45 -5.29
CA LEU A 249 -10.94 -20.68 -4.18
C LEU A 249 -10.76 -19.17 -4.40
N PHE A 250 -9.63 -18.74 -4.98
CA PHE A 250 -9.44 -17.33 -5.35
C PHE A 250 -10.46 -16.88 -6.40
N ILE A 251 -10.66 -17.65 -7.46
CA ILE A 251 -11.62 -17.32 -8.53
C ILE A 251 -13.05 -17.31 -8.01
N LEU A 252 -13.43 -18.31 -7.20
CA LEU A 252 -14.73 -18.36 -6.54
C LEU A 252 -14.94 -17.18 -5.59
N SER A 253 -13.93 -16.82 -4.81
CA SER A 253 -13.99 -15.64 -3.93
C SER A 253 -14.16 -14.35 -4.72
N ALA A 254 -13.46 -14.21 -5.86
CA ALA A 254 -13.62 -13.05 -6.74
C ALA A 254 -15.06 -12.94 -7.24
N PHE A 255 -15.65 -14.03 -7.70
CA PHE A 255 -17.01 -14.07 -8.18
C PHE A 255 -18.03 -13.77 -7.07
N VAL A 256 -17.97 -14.51 -5.96
CA VAL A 256 -18.92 -14.38 -4.84
C VAL A 256 -18.86 -12.99 -4.21
N ILE A 257 -17.64 -12.47 -3.97
CA ILE A 257 -17.47 -11.15 -3.33
C ILE A 257 -17.89 -10.04 -4.29
N THR A 258 -17.66 -10.16 -5.59
CA THR A 258 -18.06 -9.14 -6.56
C THR A 258 -19.57 -9.07 -6.68
N ILE A 259 -20.28 -10.20 -6.80
CA ILE A 259 -21.74 -10.21 -6.90
C ILE A 259 -22.41 -9.73 -5.61
N ASN A 260 -21.88 -10.13 -4.45
CA ASN A 260 -22.45 -9.79 -3.16
C ASN A 260 -21.78 -8.60 -2.47
N GLY A 261 -21.08 -7.74 -3.23
CA GLY A 261 -20.18 -6.72 -2.68
C GLY A 261 -20.85 -5.75 -1.73
N ARG A 262 -22.11 -5.33 -1.99
CA ARG A 262 -22.87 -4.47 -1.07
C ARG A 262 -23.13 -5.14 0.29
N ALA A 263 -23.58 -6.39 0.27
CA ALA A 263 -23.84 -7.16 1.49
C ALA A 263 -22.56 -7.41 2.26
N ILE A 264 -21.51 -7.90 1.57
CA ILE A 264 -20.21 -8.17 2.18
C ILE A 264 -19.59 -6.90 2.77
N LYS A 265 -19.65 -5.77 2.05
CA LYS A 265 -19.18 -4.49 2.57
C LYS A 265 -19.94 -4.04 3.80
N LYS A 266 -21.27 -4.26 3.83
CA LYS A 266 -22.13 -3.93 4.99
C LYS A 266 -21.70 -4.72 6.23
N TRP A 267 -21.49 -6.02 6.11
CA TRP A 267 -21.21 -6.91 7.24
C TRP A 267 -19.74 -6.90 7.69
N ILE A 268 -18.79 -6.94 6.76
CA ILE A 268 -17.38 -7.10 7.09
C ILE A 268 -16.48 -5.96 6.59
N GLY A 269 -17.05 -4.91 5.98
CA GLY A 269 -16.28 -3.76 5.48
C GLY A 269 -15.51 -3.00 6.55
N VAL A 270 -15.87 -3.12 7.81
CA VAL A 270 -15.17 -2.51 8.96
C VAL A 270 -13.72 -3.00 9.06
N PHE A 271 -13.44 -4.24 8.65
CA PHE A 271 -12.12 -4.85 8.73
C PHE A 271 -11.19 -4.42 7.58
N PHE A 272 -11.74 -4.11 6.38
CA PHE A 272 -10.94 -3.83 5.18
C PHE A 272 -10.04 -2.61 5.31
N PHE A 273 -10.51 -1.59 6.00
CA PHE A 273 -9.80 -0.32 6.12
C PHE A 273 -8.91 -0.24 7.36
N GLY A 274 -9.15 -1.11 8.36
CA GLY A 274 -8.40 -1.15 9.60
C GLY A 274 -8.45 0.14 10.43
N VAL A 275 -9.49 0.98 10.28
CA VAL A 275 -9.66 2.26 11.01
C VAL A 275 -11.06 2.44 11.58
N SER A 276 -11.95 1.50 11.32
CA SER A 276 -13.33 1.62 11.73
C SER A 276 -13.55 0.90 13.06
N PRO A 277 -14.12 1.58 14.07
CA PRO A 277 -14.43 0.94 15.33
C PRO A 277 -15.60 -0.03 15.19
N TYR A 278 -15.66 -1.00 16.09
CA TYR A 278 -16.74 -2.00 16.13
C TYR A 278 -18.09 -1.40 16.55
N SER A 279 -18.10 -0.23 17.19
CA SER A 279 -19.34 0.52 17.47
C SER A 279 -20.20 0.74 16.22
N LYS A 280 -19.59 0.80 15.02
CA LYS A 280 -20.34 0.85 13.76
C LYS A 280 -21.15 -0.41 13.45
N LEU A 281 -20.80 -1.55 14.04
CA LEU A 281 -21.50 -2.82 13.87
C LEU A 281 -22.78 -2.91 14.68
N LEU A 282 -22.95 -2.08 15.71
CA LEU A 282 -24.19 -1.99 16.51
C LEU A 282 -25.42 -1.71 15.62
N LYS A 283 -25.23 -1.01 14.48
CA LYS A 283 -26.28 -0.81 13.47
C LYS A 283 -26.80 -2.12 12.83
N LEU A 284 -26.06 -3.21 12.97
CA LEU A 284 -26.41 -4.54 12.46
C LEU A 284 -26.96 -5.46 13.55
N GLY A 285 -26.90 -5.03 14.81
CA GLY A 285 -27.35 -5.73 15.99
C GLY A 285 -26.25 -5.90 17.05
N ASP A 286 -26.62 -5.86 18.30
CA ASP A 286 -25.70 -5.98 19.45
C ASP A 286 -24.94 -7.31 19.42
N TRP A 287 -25.60 -8.40 19.03
CA TRP A 287 -24.97 -9.71 18.91
C TRP A 287 -23.74 -9.69 17.98
N TYR A 288 -23.82 -8.92 16.86
CA TYR A 288 -22.75 -8.84 15.90
C TYR A 288 -21.54 -8.05 16.44
N TYR A 289 -21.82 -7.01 17.24
CA TYR A 289 -20.77 -6.28 17.95
C TYR A 289 -19.97 -7.21 18.87
N HIS A 290 -20.63 -8.09 19.61
CA HIS A 290 -19.96 -9.02 20.54
C HIS A 290 -19.14 -10.11 19.83
N ILE A 291 -19.57 -10.61 18.68
CA ILE A 291 -18.80 -11.61 17.91
C ILE A 291 -17.80 -10.98 16.91
N ALA A 292 -17.67 -9.66 16.86
CA ALA A 292 -16.78 -8.97 15.92
C ALA A 292 -15.32 -9.49 15.95
N PRO A 293 -14.69 -9.80 17.10
CA PRO A 293 -13.35 -10.39 17.13
C PRO A 293 -13.26 -11.74 16.40
N LEU A 294 -14.26 -12.60 16.55
CA LEU A 294 -14.31 -13.89 15.85
C LEU A 294 -14.45 -13.67 14.34
N THR A 295 -15.32 -12.75 13.93
CA THR A 295 -15.51 -12.37 12.52
C THR A 295 -14.22 -11.77 11.93
N CYS A 296 -13.47 -10.99 12.71
CA CYS A 296 -12.18 -10.44 12.32
C CYS A 296 -11.15 -11.57 12.05
N ILE A 297 -11.05 -12.55 12.94
CA ILE A 297 -10.17 -13.71 12.77
C ILE A 297 -10.57 -14.53 11.53
N LEU A 298 -11.86 -14.75 11.33
CA LEU A 298 -12.37 -15.44 10.14
C LEU A 298 -12.03 -14.66 8.85
N TRP A 299 -12.23 -13.34 8.86
CA TRP A 299 -11.81 -12.49 7.74
C TRP A 299 -10.31 -12.61 7.46
N MET A 300 -9.46 -12.61 8.49
CA MET A 300 -8.01 -12.80 8.32
C MET A 300 -7.70 -14.15 7.67
N ALA A 301 -8.34 -15.23 8.12
CA ALA A 301 -8.13 -16.58 7.57
C ALA A 301 -8.55 -16.67 6.09
N VAL A 302 -9.74 -16.14 5.74
CA VAL A 302 -10.22 -16.09 4.35
C VAL A 302 -9.29 -15.21 3.50
N THR A 303 -8.83 -14.09 4.04
CA THR A 303 -7.87 -13.20 3.36
C THR A 303 -6.57 -13.93 3.05
N ILE A 304 -6.01 -14.69 3.99
CA ILE A 304 -4.79 -15.48 3.77
C ILE A 304 -5.02 -16.51 2.67
N MET A 305 -6.16 -17.20 2.69
CA MET A 305 -6.52 -18.16 1.64
C MET A 305 -6.56 -17.50 0.25
N ILE A 306 -7.24 -16.34 0.13
CA ILE A 306 -7.31 -15.56 -1.12
C ILE A 306 -5.91 -15.11 -1.57
N LEU A 307 -5.06 -14.66 -0.65
CA LEU A 307 -3.69 -14.24 -0.96
C LEU A 307 -2.84 -15.39 -1.51
N PHE A 308 -2.87 -16.56 -0.88
CA PHE A 308 -2.11 -17.70 -1.38
C PHE A 308 -2.67 -18.23 -2.70
N GLY A 309 -3.98 -18.10 -2.95
CA GLY A 309 -4.59 -18.35 -4.25
C GLY A 309 -4.07 -17.41 -5.34
N LEU A 310 -4.01 -16.11 -5.06
CA LEU A 310 -3.40 -15.13 -5.95
C LEU A 310 -1.92 -15.46 -6.20
N PHE A 311 -1.16 -15.76 -5.15
CA PHE A 311 0.28 -16.06 -5.28
C PHE A 311 0.53 -17.31 -6.12
N ALA A 312 -0.32 -18.33 -5.99
CA ALA A 312 -0.25 -19.55 -6.79
C ALA A 312 -0.54 -19.30 -8.29
N LEU A 313 -1.40 -18.32 -8.60
CA LEU A 313 -1.73 -17.92 -9.98
C LEU A 313 -0.68 -17.02 -10.62
N CYS A 314 0.13 -16.31 -9.80
CA CYS A 314 1.10 -15.35 -10.34
C CYS A 314 2.18 -16.01 -11.19
N PRO A 315 2.57 -15.40 -12.33
CA PRO A 315 3.67 -15.86 -13.16
C PRO A 315 5.00 -15.93 -12.38
N ARG A 316 5.86 -16.90 -12.76
CA ARG A 316 7.18 -17.07 -12.12
C ARG A 316 8.33 -16.51 -12.94
N GLY A 317 8.12 -16.39 -14.25
CA GLY A 317 9.08 -15.84 -15.18
C GLY A 317 9.16 -14.31 -15.13
N LYS A 318 10.10 -13.77 -15.89
CA LYS A 318 10.23 -12.33 -16.10
C LYS A 318 9.10 -11.84 -16.99
N THR A 319 8.16 -11.07 -16.42
CA THR A 319 7.04 -10.46 -17.14
C THR A 319 7.05 -8.95 -16.98
N PHE A 320 6.12 -8.24 -17.65
CA PHE A 320 5.93 -6.81 -17.44
C PHE A 320 5.48 -6.50 -15.99
N LEU A 321 4.73 -7.41 -15.35
CA LEU A 321 4.32 -7.29 -13.95
C LEU A 321 5.52 -7.23 -13.01
N ALA A 322 6.57 -8.02 -13.27
CA ALA A 322 7.81 -7.99 -12.50
C ALA A 322 8.50 -6.61 -12.58
N LYS A 323 8.40 -5.91 -13.72
CA LYS A 323 8.90 -4.53 -13.85
C LYS A 323 8.09 -3.57 -12.96
N LEU A 324 6.77 -3.66 -12.99
CA LEU A 324 5.90 -2.85 -12.12
C LEU A 324 6.14 -3.15 -10.64
N GLY A 325 6.28 -4.43 -10.28
CA GLY A 325 6.55 -4.88 -8.91
C GLY A 325 7.92 -4.43 -8.38
N ARG A 326 8.90 -4.26 -9.25
CA ARG A 326 10.19 -3.65 -8.90
C ARG A 326 10.06 -2.16 -8.61
N ASN A 327 9.22 -1.47 -9.36
CA ASN A 327 9.10 -0.03 -9.40
C ASN A 327 7.88 0.50 -8.62
N THR A 328 7.37 -0.25 -7.64
CA THR A 328 6.14 0.06 -6.91
C THR A 328 6.12 1.43 -6.25
N ILE A 329 7.27 1.98 -5.84
CA ILE A 329 7.31 3.28 -5.14
C ILE A 329 6.85 4.43 -6.05
N GLY A 330 7.24 4.44 -7.32
CA GLY A 330 6.78 5.44 -8.29
C GLY A 330 5.27 5.38 -8.47
N ILE A 331 4.75 4.16 -8.69
CA ILE A 331 3.31 3.93 -8.86
C ILE A 331 2.56 4.34 -7.58
N TYR A 332 3.03 3.88 -6.39
CA TYR A 332 2.38 4.13 -5.11
C TYR A 332 2.25 5.61 -4.76
N VAL A 333 3.27 6.41 -5.05
CA VAL A 333 3.24 7.85 -4.75
C VAL A 333 2.44 8.61 -5.81
N LEU A 334 2.74 8.40 -7.10
CA LEU A 334 2.22 9.24 -8.17
C LEU A 334 0.75 8.99 -8.48
N HIS A 335 0.26 7.73 -8.44
CA HIS A 335 -1.16 7.47 -8.74
C HIS A 335 -2.13 8.26 -7.87
N ARG A 336 -1.73 8.57 -6.62
CA ARG A 336 -2.59 9.30 -5.69
C ARG A 336 -2.78 10.75 -6.10
N PHE A 337 -1.73 11.39 -6.59
CA PHE A 337 -1.82 12.74 -7.17
C PHE A 337 -2.65 12.73 -8.45
N PHE A 338 -2.41 11.75 -9.32
CA PHE A 338 -3.13 11.60 -10.58
C PHE A 338 -4.60 11.27 -10.39
N LYS A 339 -4.97 10.52 -9.35
CA LYS A 339 -6.38 10.38 -8.99
C LYS A 339 -7.05 11.72 -8.78
N ASP A 340 -6.43 12.64 -8.07
CA ASP A 340 -6.99 13.95 -7.81
C ASP A 340 -7.06 14.78 -9.11
N PHE A 341 -6.04 14.72 -9.97
CA PHE A 341 -6.09 15.35 -11.31
C PHE A 341 -7.23 14.80 -12.18
N LEU A 342 -7.48 13.49 -12.16
CA LEU A 342 -8.59 12.89 -12.90
C LEU A 342 -9.95 13.34 -12.36
N ILE A 343 -10.11 13.47 -11.05
CA ILE A 343 -11.34 13.96 -10.43
C ILE A 343 -11.60 15.42 -10.86
N TYR A 344 -10.61 16.29 -10.68
CA TYR A 344 -10.75 17.73 -11.01
C TYR A 344 -10.80 17.98 -12.51
N GLY A 345 -10.23 17.10 -13.34
CA GLY A 345 -10.29 17.15 -14.79
C GLY A 345 -11.59 16.62 -15.39
N GLY A 346 -12.57 16.23 -14.56
CA GLY A 346 -13.86 15.74 -15.05
C GLY A 346 -13.84 14.36 -15.70
N PHE A 347 -12.77 13.57 -15.53
CA PHE A 347 -12.62 12.24 -16.13
C PHE A 347 -13.86 11.36 -15.90
N TYR A 348 -14.43 11.36 -14.72
CA TYR A 348 -15.59 10.52 -14.41
C TYR A 348 -16.89 10.98 -15.09
N GLY A 349 -16.94 12.22 -15.56
CA GLY A 349 -18.06 12.75 -16.36
C GLY A 349 -18.08 12.28 -17.80
N VAL A 350 -16.93 11.80 -18.32
CA VAL A 350 -16.81 11.29 -19.70
C VAL A 350 -16.87 9.77 -19.80
N LEU A 351 -16.95 9.07 -18.65
CA LEU A 351 -17.12 7.62 -18.62
C LEU A 351 -18.50 7.20 -19.18
N SER A 352 -18.56 5.99 -19.67
CA SER A 352 -19.81 5.38 -20.15
C SER A 352 -20.92 5.42 -19.08
N GLN A 353 -22.17 5.65 -19.53
CA GLN A 353 -23.35 5.54 -18.67
C GLN A 353 -23.64 4.09 -18.25
N ASN A 354 -23.13 3.11 -18.97
CA ASN A 354 -23.22 1.71 -18.57
C ASN A 354 -22.18 1.42 -17.48
N GLU A 355 -22.64 1.01 -16.31
CA GLU A 355 -21.77 0.80 -15.13
C GLU A 355 -20.68 -0.26 -15.37
N TYR A 356 -20.93 -1.29 -16.17
CA TYR A 356 -19.93 -2.33 -16.47
C TYR A 356 -18.81 -1.77 -17.33
N ILE A 357 -19.18 -0.97 -18.37
CA ILE A 357 -18.21 -0.33 -19.25
C ILE A 357 -17.41 0.71 -18.46
N ALA A 358 -18.05 1.55 -17.66
CA ALA A 358 -17.36 2.54 -16.81
C ALA A 358 -16.34 1.92 -15.87
N VAL A 359 -16.64 0.75 -15.29
CA VAL A 359 -15.68 0.01 -14.46
C VAL A 359 -14.50 -0.50 -15.29
N ILE A 360 -14.75 -1.04 -16.49
CA ILE A 360 -13.68 -1.50 -17.40
C ILE A 360 -12.79 -0.33 -17.81
N GLU A 361 -13.36 0.80 -18.22
CA GLU A 361 -12.63 2.03 -18.56
C GLU A 361 -11.75 2.50 -17.41
N THR A 362 -12.28 2.48 -16.18
CA THR A 362 -11.53 2.84 -14.97
C THR A 362 -10.38 1.86 -14.69
N ILE A 363 -10.58 0.56 -14.92
CA ILE A 363 -9.52 -0.45 -14.78
C ILE A 363 -8.44 -0.24 -15.83
N VAL A 364 -8.81 0.04 -17.09
CA VAL A 364 -7.85 0.34 -18.17
C VAL A 364 -7.02 1.55 -17.85
N VAL A 365 -7.63 2.66 -17.39
CA VAL A 365 -6.90 3.86 -16.97
C VAL A 365 -5.98 3.57 -15.78
N SER A 366 -6.43 2.75 -14.82
CA SER A 366 -5.60 2.33 -13.69
C SER A 366 -4.36 1.58 -14.14
N LEU A 367 -4.50 0.69 -15.12
CA LEU A 367 -3.38 -0.07 -15.71
C LEU A 367 -2.42 0.88 -16.47
N LEU A 368 -2.95 1.79 -17.26
CA LEU A 368 -2.14 2.79 -17.98
C LEU A 368 -1.33 3.66 -17.02
N LEU A 369 -1.93 4.13 -15.92
CA LEU A 369 -1.20 4.87 -14.87
C LEU A 369 -0.13 4.00 -14.20
N ALA A 370 -0.43 2.74 -13.90
CA ALA A 370 0.55 1.84 -13.32
C ALA A 370 1.75 1.60 -14.27
N ILE A 371 1.51 1.49 -15.57
CA ILE A 371 2.56 1.36 -16.60
C ILE A 371 3.37 2.64 -16.70
N ALA A 372 2.72 3.80 -16.78
CA ALA A 372 3.37 5.11 -16.90
C ALA A 372 4.31 5.39 -15.73
N PHE A 373 3.83 5.15 -14.48
CA PHE A 373 4.61 5.40 -13.27
C PHE A 373 5.50 4.22 -12.83
N GLY A 374 5.30 3.04 -13.43
CA GLY A 374 6.14 1.86 -13.22
C GLY A 374 7.43 1.85 -14.05
N THR A 375 7.76 2.95 -14.72
CA THR A 375 9.01 3.08 -15.49
C THR A 375 10.22 3.25 -14.57
N ASP A 376 11.39 2.87 -15.07
CA ASP A 376 12.66 3.03 -14.34
C ASP A 376 13.00 4.52 -14.09
N PHE A 377 12.47 5.41 -14.94
CA PHE A 377 12.58 6.86 -14.76
C PHE A 377 11.96 7.31 -13.43
N TRP A 378 10.67 6.97 -13.20
CA TRP A 378 9.96 7.35 -11.98
C TRP A 378 10.48 6.62 -10.75
N ALA A 379 10.88 5.34 -10.90
CA ALA A 379 11.50 4.61 -9.81
C ALA A 379 12.80 5.26 -9.35
N LYS A 380 13.68 5.67 -10.29
CA LYS A 380 14.93 6.38 -9.97
C LYS A 380 14.63 7.76 -9.34
N THR A 381 13.67 8.50 -9.87
CA THR A 381 13.24 9.80 -9.34
C THR A 381 12.77 9.69 -7.88
N MET A 382 11.86 8.75 -7.60
CA MET A 382 11.36 8.54 -6.23
C MET A 382 12.44 8.00 -5.29
N ASN A 383 13.30 7.10 -5.76
CA ASN A 383 14.41 6.60 -4.95
C ASN A 383 15.40 7.71 -4.56
N LYS A 384 15.69 8.66 -5.45
CA LYS A 384 16.52 9.83 -5.12
C LYS A 384 15.87 10.65 -3.99
N LEU A 385 14.57 10.91 -4.07
CA LEU A 385 13.83 11.66 -3.06
C LEU A 385 13.67 10.90 -1.73
N SER A 386 13.78 9.57 -1.75
CA SER A 386 13.64 8.75 -0.54
C SER A 386 14.89 8.69 0.33
N VAL A 387 16.04 9.04 -0.20
CA VAL A 387 17.31 8.97 0.52
C VAL A 387 17.46 10.18 1.44
N VAL A 388 17.63 9.92 2.72
CA VAL A 388 18.01 10.93 3.71
C VAL A 388 19.44 10.70 4.10
N ASN A 389 20.32 11.68 3.88
CA ASN A 389 21.71 11.57 4.30
C ASN A 389 21.79 11.87 5.80
N VAL A 390 21.83 10.82 6.58
CA VAL A 390 21.87 10.91 8.06
C VAL A 390 23.23 10.51 8.65
N LYS A 391 24.24 10.28 7.80
CA LYS A 391 25.57 9.83 8.26
C LYS A 391 26.20 10.80 9.27
N TRP A 392 25.87 12.08 9.16
CA TRP A 392 26.34 13.13 10.08
C TRP A 392 25.69 13.06 11.47
N LEU A 393 24.55 12.35 11.63
CA LEU A 393 23.88 12.13 12.92
C LEU A 393 24.54 11.01 13.74
N TYR A 394 25.30 10.13 13.09
CA TYR A 394 25.93 9.01 13.79
C TYR A 394 27.34 9.41 14.24
N LYS A 395 27.70 9.03 15.46
CA LYS A 395 29.10 9.14 15.91
C LYS A 395 29.96 8.31 14.98
N LYS A 396 31.10 8.85 14.53
CA LYS A 396 32.14 8.03 13.89
C LYS A 396 32.59 7.02 14.95
N VAL A 397 32.29 5.74 14.74
CA VAL A 397 32.83 4.64 15.55
C VAL A 397 34.24 4.36 15.12
#